data_078297c1ca484a07fad3cf5bc04c3806
#
_entry.id   078297c1ca484a07fad3cf5bc04c3806
#
_cell.length_a   1.000
_cell.length_b   1.000
_cell.length_c   1.000
_cell.angle_alpha   90.00
_cell.angle_beta   90.00
_cell.angle_gamma   90.00
#
_symmetry.space_group_name_H-M   'P 1'
#
loop_
_entity.id
_entity.type
_entity.pdbx_description
1 polymer ?
#
loop_
_entity_poly.entity_id
_entity_poly.type
_entity_poly.pdbx_seq_one_letter_code
_entity_poly.pdbx_strand_id
1 'polypeptide(L)'
;MPQNTLPPPLTAPEQLNAALHAQGFAVLSAASVGALAGIRAEDLQALEPSWDDLPPDQHLKDGGRYRRRRHASFEVTAQTLTAVPHRAHWQPVSYNALHGGMQRWFDPMAADVVAQTAWSSLLRWLARVATDAQGAQTWFTEAHQFRIDTTDGIGRPTPEGAHRDGVNWVAVFLVGRHGIKGGETRVFDVDSPRGQRFTLSEPWSLLLMDDTRVIHETTPIQPEQAGGWRDTLVITLRSGGFLDDPVVKPSFRESER
;
A
#
# COMPACT_ATOMS: atom_id res chain seq x y z
N MET A 1 -26.87 -10.12 -12.80
CA MET A 1 -26.15 -11.38 -12.46
C MET A 1 -25.30 -11.09 -11.25
N PRO A 2 -25.34 -11.88 -10.16
CA PRO A 2 -24.43 -11.67 -9.05
C PRO A 2 -23.00 -11.78 -9.59
N GLN A 3 -22.16 -10.82 -9.23
CA GLN A 3 -20.74 -10.87 -9.60
C GLN A 3 -20.11 -12.09 -8.97
N ASN A 4 -19.43 -12.89 -9.76
CA ASN A 4 -18.65 -14.03 -9.29
C ASN A 4 -17.32 -13.50 -8.71
N THR A 5 -17.41 -12.73 -7.63
CA THR A 5 -16.24 -12.22 -6.90
C THR A 5 -15.66 -13.36 -6.08
N LEU A 6 -14.39 -13.66 -6.30
CA LEU A 6 -13.67 -14.62 -5.47
C LEU A 6 -13.41 -14.00 -4.09
N PRO A 7 -13.82 -14.66 -3.01
CA PRO A 7 -13.55 -14.15 -1.66
C PRO A 7 -12.05 -14.14 -1.38
N PRO A 8 -11.57 -13.22 -0.51
CA PRO A 8 -10.18 -13.20 -0.11
C PRO A 8 -9.83 -14.43 0.76
N PRO A 9 -8.60 -14.99 0.62
CA PRO A 9 -8.10 -16.07 1.45
C PRO A 9 -7.67 -15.52 2.82
N LEU A 10 -8.64 -15.31 3.71
CA LEU A 10 -8.36 -14.68 5.01
C LEU A 10 -7.42 -15.53 5.86
N THR A 11 -6.42 -14.86 6.41
CA THR A 11 -5.43 -15.40 7.35
C THR A 11 -5.88 -15.08 8.78
N ALA A 12 -5.91 -16.07 9.66
CA ALA A 12 -6.19 -15.84 11.07
C ALA A 12 -5.04 -15.02 11.72
N PRO A 13 -5.33 -14.13 12.69
CA PRO A 13 -4.32 -13.27 13.31
C PRO A 13 -3.07 -14.01 13.80
N GLU A 14 -3.25 -15.15 14.45
CA GLU A 14 -2.19 -15.99 15.00
C GLU A 14 -1.34 -16.69 13.92
N GLN A 15 -1.82 -16.74 12.70
CA GLN A 15 -1.14 -17.35 11.55
C GLN A 15 -0.41 -16.33 10.67
N LEU A 16 -0.48 -15.03 11.00
CA LEU A 16 0.08 -13.95 10.16
C LEU A 16 1.54 -14.22 9.77
N ASN A 17 2.42 -14.40 10.76
CA ASN A 17 3.85 -14.60 10.51
C ASN A 17 4.12 -15.90 9.74
N ALA A 18 3.38 -16.96 10.03
CA ALA A 18 3.50 -18.24 9.31
C ALA A 18 3.09 -18.10 7.84
N ALA A 19 2.01 -17.38 7.55
CA ALA A 19 1.55 -17.11 6.18
C ALA A 19 2.55 -16.25 5.40
N LEU A 20 3.04 -15.16 5.99
CA LEU A 20 4.07 -14.32 5.37
C LEU A 20 5.34 -15.13 5.06
N HIS A 21 5.79 -15.98 5.98
CA HIS A 21 6.95 -16.83 5.76
C HIS A 21 6.70 -17.89 4.67
N ALA A 22 5.51 -18.50 4.64
CA ALA A 22 5.20 -19.62 3.72
C ALA A 22 4.98 -19.16 2.28
N GLN A 23 4.24 -18.06 2.06
CA GLN A 23 3.77 -17.64 0.73
C GLN A 23 4.09 -16.18 0.36
N GLY A 24 4.76 -15.42 1.24
CA GLY A 24 5.13 -14.02 0.98
C GLY A 24 3.98 -13.01 1.12
N PHE A 25 2.76 -13.43 1.47
CA PHE A 25 1.65 -12.51 1.70
C PHE A 25 0.64 -13.07 2.70
N ALA A 26 -0.18 -12.18 3.24
CA ALA A 26 -1.33 -12.52 4.08
C ALA A 26 -2.50 -11.56 3.78
N VAL A 27 -3.73 -12.05 3.91
CA VAL A 27 -4.94 -11.23 3.80
C VAL A 27 -5.65 -11.23 5.13
N LEU A 28 -5.90 -10.05 5.70
CA LEU A 28 -6.54 -9.89 7.00
C LEU A 28 -7.90 -9.21 6.85
N SER A 29 -8.88 -9.65 7.65
CA SER A 29 -10.15 -8.94 7.81
C SER A 29 -9.94 -7.63 8.58
N ALA A 30 -10.88 -6.70 8.51
CA ALA A 30 -10.87 -5.48 9.32
C ALA A 30 -10.79 -5.76 10.82
N ALA A 31 -11.50 -6.77 11.29
CA ALA A 31 -11.47 -7.19 12.70
C ALA A 31 -10.07 -7.68 13.11
N SER A 32 -9.40 -8.45 12.24
CA SER A 32 -8.02 -8.91 12.47
C SER A 32 -7.03 -7.75 12.50
N VAL A 33 -7.16 -6.79 11.58
CA VAL A 33 -6.35 -5.55 11.56
C VAL A 33 -6.53 -4.79 12.86
N GLY A 34 -7.78 -4.52 13.27
CA GLY A 34 -8.09 -3.82 14.51
C GLY A 34 -7.49 -4.49 15.75
N ALA A 35 -7.65 -5.81 15.86
CA ALA A 35 -7.13 -6.60 16.99
C ALA A 35 -5.59 -6.56 17.05
N LEU A 36 -4.91 -6.76 15.91
CA LEU A 36 -3.44 -6.80 15.83
C LEU A 36 -2.78 -5.43 16.01
N ALA A 37 -3.39 -4.38 15.46
CA ALA A 37 -2.90 -3.01 15.57
C ALA A 37 -3.33 -2.29 16.85
N GLY A 38 -4.28 -2.86 17.62
CA GLY A 38 -4.86 -2.25 18.81
C GLY A 38 -5.70 -1.01 18.47
N ILE A 39 -6.49 -1.07 17.38
CA ILE A 39 -7.31 0.03 16.88
C ILE A 39 -8.76 -0.42 16.87
N ARG A 40 -9.66 0.43 17.32
CA ARG A 40 -11.11 0.17 17.24
C ARG A 40 -11.62 0.45 15.82
N ALA A 41 -12.70 -0.23 15.43
CA ALA A 41 -13.27 -0.07 14.09
C ALA A 41 -13.68 1.39 13.80
N GLU A 42 -14.30 2.06 14.79
CA GLU A 42 -14.70 3.45 14.66
C GLU A 42 -13.52 4.42 14.47
N ASP A 43 -12.34 4.11 15.01
CA ASP A 43 -11.14 4.94 14.86
C ASP A 43 -10.55 4.80 13.44
N LEU A 44 -10.69 3.62 12.81
CA LEU A 44 -10.37 3.43 11.39
C LEU A 44 -11.37 4.15 10.50
N GLN A 45 -12.67 4.03 10.79
CA GLN A 45 -13.74 4.71 10.06
C GLN A 45 -13.61 6.24 10.12
N ALA A 46 -13.12 6.79 11.22
CA ALA A 46 -12.88 8.23 11.36
C ALA A 46 -11.83 8.78 10.37
N LEU A 47 -11.02 7.94 9.74
CA LEU A 47 -10.08 8.33 8.68
C LEU A 47 -10.75 8.46 7.30
N GLU A 48 -11.87 7.75 7.06
CA GLU A 48 -12.51 7.62 5.74
C GLU A 48 -12.88 8.97 5.07
N PRO A 49 -13.42 9.98 5.78
CA PRO A 49 -13.80 11.25 5.16
C PRO A 49 -12.64 11.96 4.44
N SER A 50 -11.39 11.66 4.82
CA SER A 50 -10.22 12.27 4.19
C SER A 50 -10.00 11.82 2.73
N TRP A 51 -10.68 10.77 2.25
CA TRP A 51 -10.68 10.37 0.84
C TRP A 51 -11.58 11.21 -0.04
N ASP A 52 -12.56 11.94 0.53
CA ASP A 52 -13.49 12.73 -0.27
C ASP A 52 -12.87 14.01 -0.83
N ASP A 53 -11.75 14.47 -0.26
CA ASP A 53 -11.01 15.67 -0.68
C ASP A 53 -9.60 15.36 -1.25
N LEU A 54 -9.46 14.23 -1.93
CA LEU A 54 -8.20 13.92 -2.60
C LEU A 54 -8.05 14.71 -3.91
N PRO A 55 -6.91 15.41 -4.13
CA PRO A 55 -6.65 16.12 -5.37
C PRO A 55 -6.38 15.13 -6.52
N PRO A 56 -6.64 15.54 -7.78
CA PRO A 56 -6.30 14.74 -8.95
C PRO A 56 -4.80 14.44 -9.03
N ASP A 57 -4.46 13.23 -9.45
CA ASP A 57 -3.08 12.86 -9.77
C ASP A 57 -2.67 13.46 -11.13
N GLN A 58 -1.74 14.40 -11.09
CA GLN A 58 -1.24 15.11 -12.28
C GLN A 58 -0.12 14.36 -13.02
N HIS A 59 0.29 13.18 -12.53
CA HIS A 59 1.44 12.44 -13.04
C HIS A 59 1.06 11.19 -13.85
N LEU A 60 -0.23 11.03 -14.21
CA LEU A 60 -0.70 9.92 -15.04
C LEU A 60 -0.27 10.12 -16.49
N LYS A 61 0.72 9.34 -16.96
CA LYS A 61 1.25 9.41 -18.31
C LYS A 61 0.29 8.87 -19.40
N ASP A 62 -0.69 8.08 -19.00
CA ASP A 62 -1.74 7.57 -19.91
C ASP A 62 -2.84 8.61 -20.19
N GLY A 63 -2.73 9.81 -19.62
CA GLY A 63 -3.69 10.90 -19.76
C GLY A 63 -5.01 10.68 -19.01
N GLY A 64 -5.10 9.64 -18.20
CA GLY A 64 -6.29 9.33 -17.41
C GLY A 64 -6.55 10.35 -16.30
N ARG A 65 -7.82 10.50 -15.90
CA ARG A 65 -8.25 11.37 -14.79
C ARG A 65 -8.89 10.59 -13.66
N TYR A 66 -8.78 9.30 -13.71
CA TYR A 66 -9.44 8.34 -12.84
C TYR A 66 -8.75 8.17 -11.47
N ARG A 67 -7.62 8.85 -11.20
CA ARG A 67 -6.86 8.69 -9.95
C ARG A 67 -6.74 10.02 -9.21
N ARG A 68 -7.00 9.94 -7.90
CA ARG A 68 -6.77 11.02 -6.93
C ARG A 68 -5.89 10.50 -5.83
N ARG A 69 -5.01 11.33 -5.25
CA ARG A 69 -4.10 10.86 -4.19
C ARG A 69 -3.50 11.97 -3.35
N ARG A 70 -3.11 11.58 -2.13
CA ARG A 70 -2.19 12.30 -1.25
C ARG A 70 -1.07 11.37 -0.83
N HIS A 71 0.04 11.94 -0.36
CA HIS A 71 1.23 11.21 0.02
C HIS A 71 1.84 11.79 1.30
N ALA A 72 2.44 10.91 2.12
CA ALA A 72 3.26 11.32 3.26
C ALA A 72 4.37 10.28 3.51
N SER A 73 5.49 10.73 4.07
CA SER A 73 6.65 9.89 4.37
C SER A 73 6.98 9.94 5.85
N PHE A 74 7.44 8.80 6.39
CA PHE A 74 7.74 8.62 7.81
C PHE A 74 8.97 7.74 7.99
N GLU A 75 9.68 7.98 9.09
CA GLU A 75 10.60 7.01 9.68
C GLU A 75 9.89 6.31 10.84
N VAL A 76 9.79 4.99 10.77
CA VAL A 76 8.97 4.20 11.71
C VAL A 76 9.80 3.08 12.31
N THR A 77 9.69 2.92 13.62
CA THR A 77 10.14 1.72 14.34
C THR A 77 8.92 1.07 15.03
N ALA A 78 9.12 -0.04 15.71
CA ALA A 78 8.08 -0.63 16.54
C ALA A 78 7.56 0.32 17.64
N GLN A 79 8.35 1.32 18.04
CA GLN A 79 8.07 2.23 19.17
C GLN A 79 7.82 3.68 18.73
N THR A 80 8.45 4.12 17.64
CA THR A 80 8.46 5.54 17.23
C THR A 80 7.85 5.73 15.85
N LEU A 81 7.27 6.90 15.64
CA LEU A 81 6.82 7.41 14.35
C LEU A 81 7.29 8.85 14.23
N THR A 82 8.11 9.14 13.25
CA THR A 82 8.61 10.49 12.95
C THR A 82 8.20 10.87 11.54
N ALA A 83 7.47 11.96 11.40
CA ALA A 83 7.13 12.50 10.08
C ALA A 83 8.40 13.05 9.41
N VAL A 84 8.58 12.74 8.15
CA VAL A 84 9.66 13.27 7.31
C VAL A 84 9.16 14.53 6.59
N PRO A 85 10.00 15.54 6.35
CA PRO A 85 9.63 16.67 5.51
C PRO A 85 9.01 16.24 4.19
N HIS A 86 8.05 17.03 3.69
CA HIS A 86 7.38 16.72 2.42
C HIS A 86 8.41 16.50 1.32
N ARG A 87 8.28 15.36 0.62
CA ARG A 87 9.21 14.92 -0.41
C ARG A 87 8.48 14.35 -1.62
N ALA A 88 9.15 14.31 -2.76
CA ALA A 88 8.65 13.62 -3.94
C ALA A 88 8.61 12.11 -3.70
N HIS A 89 7.61 11.46 -4.25
CA HIS A 89 7.65 10.00 -4.42
C HIS A 89 8.43 9.66 -5.68
N TRP A 90 9.34 8.69 -5.58
CA TRP A 90 10.17 8.24 -6.69
C TRP A 90 10.28 6.72 -6.72
N GLN A 91 10.25 6.17 -7.92
CA GLN A 91 10.50 4.74 -8.17
C GLN A 91 11.40 4.63 -9.41
N PRO A 92 12.33 3.65 -9.47
CA PRO A 92 13.09 3.40 -10.69
C PRO A 92 12.19 2.80 -11.79
N VAL A 93 12.58 2.99 -13.05
CA VAL A 93 11.85 2.46 -14.21
C VAL A 93 11.74 0.93 -14.17
N SER A 94 12.70 0.25 -13.55
CA SER A 94 12.69 -1.21 -13.38
C SER A 94 11.54 -1.75 -12.53
N TYR A 95 11.01 -0.94 -11.61
CA TYR A 95 9.86 -1.30 -10.79
C TYR A 95 8.55 -0.68 -11.29
N ASN A 96 8.61 0.49 -11.90
CA ASN A 96 7.44 1.14 -12.48
C ASN A 96 7.78 1.59 -13.92
N ALA A 97 7.51 0.72 -14.88
CA ALA A 97 7.82 0.99 -16.28
C ALA A 97 7.06 2.19 -16.85
N LEU A 98 5.87 2.49 -16.32
CA LEU A 98 5.01 3.56 -16.80
C LEU A 98 5.34 4.91 -16.17
N HIS A 99 5.54 4.97 -14.85
CA HIS A 99 5.70 6.21 -14.09
C HIS A 99 7.05 6.33 -13.34
N GLY A 100 7.96 5.38 -13.51
CA GLY A 100 9.29 5.40 -12.91
C GLY A 100 10.23 6.44 -13.53
N GLY A 101 11.35 6.70 -12.83
CA GLY A 101 12.41 7.61 -13.29
C GLY A 101 12.08 9.11 -13.17
N MET A 102 10.98 9.47 -12.52
CA MET A 102 10.58 10.86 -12.29
C MET A 102 10.23 11.12 -10.83
N GLN A 103 10.56 12.31 -10.35
CA GLN A 103 10.08 12.79 -9.06
C GLN A 103 8.63 13.24 -9.21
N ARG A 104 7.74 12.68 -8.38
CA ARG A 104 6.30 12.98 -8.39
C ARG A 104 5.94 13.66 -7.08
N TRP A 105 5.63 14.92 -7.13
CA TRP A 105 5.19 15.72 -5.99
C TRP A 105 3.68 15.62 -5.87
N PHE A 106 3.22 14.95 -4.83
CA PHE A 106 1.79 14.86 -4.50
C PHE A 106 1.49 15.76 -3.31
N ASP A 107 0.25 16.22 -3.21
CA ASP A 107 -0.16 16.97 -2.04
C ASP A 107 0.04 16.13 -0.76
N PRO A 108 0.48 16.74 0.34
CA PRO A 108 0.68 16.02 1.59
C PRO A 108 -0.66 15.52 2.15
N MET A 109 -0.63 14.42 2.90
CA MET A 109 -1.77 14.01 3.71
C MET A 109 -2.14 15.10 4.70
N ALA A 110 -3.44 15.27 4.96
CA ALA A 110 -3.94 16.27 5.88
C ALA A 110 -3.38 16.07 7.30
N ALA A 111 -3.00 17.15 7.96
CA ALA A 111 -2.33 17.09 9.27
C ALA A 111 -3.22 16.46 10.35
N ASP A 112 -4.52 16.68 10.31
CA ASP A 112 -5.51 16.10 11.21
C ASP A 112 -5.65 14.58 11.03
N VAL A 113 -5.45 14.06 9.83
CA VAL A 113 -5.42 12.62 9.54
C VAL A 113 -4.18 11.97 10.18
N VAL A 114 -2.99 12.52 9.91
CA VAL A 114 -1.74 11.93 10.41
C VAL A 114 -1.56 12.12 11.92
N ALA A 115 -2.28 13.06 12.54
CA ALA A 115 -2.29 13.28 13.98
C ALA A 115 -3.19 12.28 14.74
N GLN A 116 -4.03 11.49 14.06
CA GLN A 116 -4.91 10.54 14.73
C GLN A 116 -4.12 9.38 15.36
N THR A 117 -4.55 8.93 16.54
CA THR A 117 -3.92 7.80 17.22
C THR A 117 -3.98 6.52 16.40
N ALA A 118 -5.10 6.28 15.69
CA ALA A 118 -5.25 5.14 14.79
C ALA A 118 -4.17 5.12 13.71
N TRP A 119 -3.82 6.28 13.13
CA TRP A 119 -2.75 6.42 12.16
C TRP A 119 -1.40 5.93 12.70
N SER A 120 -1.00 6.48 13.86
CA SER A 120 0.28 6.12 14.47
C SER A 120 0.33 4.65 14.93
N SER A 121 -0.79 4.11 15.40
CA SER A 121 -0.91 2.70 15.81
C SER A 121 -0.77 1.77 14.61
N LEU A 122 -1.41 2.10 13.47
CA LEU A 122 -1.34 1.33 12.24
C LEU A 122 0.09 1.23 11.70
N LEU A 123 0.79 2.37 11.58
CA LEU A 123 2.16 2.41 11.06
C LEU A 123 3.14 1.67 11.96
N ARG A 124 3.05 1.85 13.29
CA ARG A 124 3.91 1.13 14.24
C ARG A 124 3.62 -0.37 14.27
N TRP A 125 2.36 -0.77 14.09
CA TRP A 125 2.04 -2.20 13.97
C TRP A 125 2.67 -2.81 12.72
N LEU A 126 2.57 -2.16 11.56
CA LEU A 126 3.22 -2.63 10.32
C LEU A 126 4.74 -2.71 10.50
N ALA A 127 5.36 -1.72 11.14
CA ALA A 127 6.78 -1.74 11.43
C ALA A 127 7.17 -2.88 12.40
N ARG A 128 6.31 -3.25 13.38
CA ARG A 128 6.53 -4.44 14.22
C ARG A 128 6.52 -5.72 13.39
N VAL A 129 5.51 -5.91 12.51
CA VAL A 129 5.44 -7.09 11.65
C VAL A 129 6.68 -7.20 10.76
N ALA A 130 7.11 -6.09 10.16
CA ALA A 130 8.32 -6.06 9.34
C ALA A 130 9.58 -6.36 10.17
N THR A 131 9.66 -5.84 11.39
CA THR A 131 10.76 -6.09 12.34
C THR A 131 10.82 -7.55 12.80
N ASP A 132 9.68 -8.15 13.08
CA ASP A 132 9.60 -9.56 13.48
C ASP A 132 10.11 -10.48 12.35
N ALA A 133 9.89 -10.10 11.10
CA ALA A 133 10.31 -10.87 9.94
C ALA A 133 11.77 -10.62 9.52
N GLN A 134 12.29 -9.40 9.65
CA GLN A 134 13.59 -9.00 9.06
C GLN A 134 14.55 -8.32 10.05
N GLY A 135 14.23 -8.32 11.33
CA GLY A 135 15.04 -7.73 12.39
C GLY A 135 14.75 -6.25 12.68
N ALA A 136 15.20 -5.79 13.85
CA ALA A 136 14.93 -4.45 14.32
C ALA A 136 15.73 -3.40 13.54
N GLN A 137 15.03 -2.42 12.97
CA GLN A 137 15.59 -1.32 12.21
C GLN A 137 14.61 -0.17 12.08
N THR A 138 15.05 0.95 11.52
CA THR A 138 14.16 2.01 11.07
C THR A 138 13.59 1.64 9.70
N TRP A 139 12.26 1.73 9.58
CA TRP A 139 11.53 1.53 8.34
C TRP A 139 11.20 2.88 7.71
N PHE A 140 11.76 3.12 6.54
CA PHE A 140 11.45 4.28 5.70
C PHE A 140 10.13 3.97 5.00
N THR A 141 9.10 4.71 5.39
CA THR A 141 7.70 4.37 5.11
C THR A 141 7.07 5.46 4.26
N GLU A 142 6.46 5.10 3.16
CA GLU A 142 5.63 5.98 2.36
C GLU A 142 4.18 5.53 2.46
N ALA A 143 3.28 6.48 2.68
CA ALA A 143 1.85 6.24 2.76
C ALA A 143 1.13 7.02 1.65
N HIS A 144 0.21 6.35 0.96
CA HIS A 144 -0.54 6.87 -0.15
C HIS A 144 -2.03 6.65 0.06
N GLN A 145 -2.80 7.72 0.14
CA GLN A 145 -4.24 7.67 -0.03
C GLN A 145 -4.55 7.68 -1.52
N PHE A 146 -5.30 6.70 -2.00
CA PHE A 146 -5.75 6.62 -3.39
C PHE A 146 -7.27 6.54 -3.45
N ARG A 147 -7.86 7.33 -4.34
CA ARG A 147 -9.18 7.08 -4.93
C ARG A 147 -8.98 6.78 -6.42
N ILE A 148 -9.44 5.62 -6.83
CA ILE A 148 -9.57 5.27 -8.25
C ILE A 148 -11.07 5.35 -8.57
N ASP A 149 -11.44 6.19 -9.52
CA ASP A 149 -12.83 6.39 -9.92
C ASP A 149 -13.08 5.98 -11.38
N THR A 150 -14.32 6.05 -11.79
CA THR A 150 -14.75 5.69 -13.15
C THR A 150 -15.11 6.90 -13.98
N THR A 151 -14.53 8.08 -13.70
CA THR A 151 -14.79 9.33 -14.43
C THR A 151 -14.54 9.17 -15.94
N ASP A 152 -13.48 8.45 -16.30
CA ASP A 152 -13.13 8.15 -17.70
C ASP A 152 -13.73 6.81 -18.19
N GLY A 153 -14.74 6.27 -17.50
CA GLY A 153 -15.39 4.99 -17.81
C GLY A 153 -14.67 3.77 -17.23
N ILE A 154 -13.35 3.78 -17.13
CA ILE A 154 -12.53 2.70 -16.55
C ILE A 154 -11.49 3.30 -15.64
N GLY A 155 -11.50 2.90 -14.37
CA GLY A 155 -10.42 3.21 -13.44
C GLY A 155 -9.36 2.10 -13.43
N ARG A 156 -8.09 2.48 -13.33
CA ARG A 156 -6.95 1.54 -13.34
C ARG A 156 -6.14 1.67 -12.04
N PRO A 157 -6.33 0.75 -11.07
CA PRO A 157 -5.57 0.77 -9.83
C PRO A 157 -4.07 0.57 -10.06
N THR A 158 -3.70 -0.37 -10.93
CA THR A 158 -2.32 -0.64 -11.36
C THR A 158 -2.20 -0.52 -12.88
N PRO A 159 -2.08 0.71 -13.42
CA PRO A 159 -2.04 0.93 -14.87
C PRO A 159 -0.82 0.28 -15.53
N GLU A 160 0.24 0.04 -14.80
CA GLU A 160 1.47 -0.68 -15.20
C GLU A 160 1.28 -2.21 -15.28
N GLY A 161 0.16 -2.75 -14.77
CA GLY A 161 -0.07 -4.20 -14.67
C GLY A 161 0.61 -4.81 -13.44
N ALA A 162 0.94 -6.10 -13.54
CA ALA A 162 1.60 -6.84 -12.47
C ALA A 162 3.03 -6.34 -12.25
N HIS A 163 3.34 -5.94 -11.01
CA HIS A 163 4.60 -5.29 -10.66
C HIS A 163 5.03 -5.57 -9.21
N ARG A 164 6.21 -5.08 -8.87
CA ARG A 164 6.74 -4.91 -7.51
C ARG A 164 7.02 -3.43 -7.29
N ASP A 165 6.93 -2.98 -6.04
CA ASP A 165 7.21 -1.57 -5.70
C ASP A 165 8.70 -1.28 -5.48
N GLY A 166 9.52 -2.32 -5.29
CA GLY A 166 10.95 -2.20 -5.02
C GLY A 166 11.28 -1.85 -3.57
N VAL A 167 10.42 -2.27 -2.66
CA VAL A 167 10.54 -2.08 -1.22
C VAL A 167 10.64 -3.43 -0.51
N ASN A 168 10.62 -3.43 0.84
CA ASN A 168 10.58 -4.68 1.60
C ASN A 168 9.12 -5.15 1.77
N TRP A 169 8.23 -4.25 2.17
CA TRP A 169 6.85 -4.59 2.50
C TRP A 169 5.88 -3.63 1.85
N VAL A 170 4.76 -4.18 1.38
CA VAL A 170 3.61 -3.43 0.86
C VAL A 170 2.36 -3.85 1.61
N ALA A 171 1.65 -2.88 2.16
CA ALA A 171 0.36 -3.04 2.81
C ALA A 171 -0.71 -2.29 2.02
N VAL A 172 -1.70 -3.00 1.50
CA VAL A 172 -2.83 -2.43 0.76
C VAL A 172 -4.11 -2.63 1.57
N PHE A 173 -4.61 -1.56 2.18
CA PHE A 173 -5.92 -1.54 2.83
C PHE A 173 -6.99 -1.13 1.82
N LEU A 174 -8.07 -1.89 1.76
CA LEU A 174 -9.29 -1.41 1.12
C LEU A 174 -9.99 -0.48 2.11
N VAL A 175 -10.12 0.81 1.80
CA VAL A 175 -10.87 1.76 2.64
C VAL A 175 -12.34 1.73 2.27
N GLY A 176 -12.65 1.64 0.99
CA GLY A 176 -14.02 1.49 0.52
C GLY A 176 -14.11 1.24 -0.98
N ARG A 177 -15.29 0.82 -1.42
CA ARG A 177 -15.65 0.69 -2.83
C ARG A 177 -17.15 0.89 -3.01
N HIS A 178 -17.52 1.54 -4.10
CA HIS A 178 -18.91 1.86 -4.37
C HIS A 178 -19.20 1.85 -5.87
N GLY A 179 -20.32 1.23 -6.27
CA GLY A 179 -20.87 1.31 -7.63
C GLY A 179 -19.94 0.81 -8.75
N ILE A 180 -19.09 -0.18 -8.44
CA ILE A 180 -18.10 -0.72 -9.38
C ILE A 180 -18.12 -2.23 -9.43
N LYS A 181 -17.74 -2.76 -10.59
CA LYS A 181 -17.28 -4.14 -10.79
C LYS A 181 -15.79 -4.17 -11.12
N GLY A 182 -15.17 -5.34 -11.02
CA GLY A 182 -13.71 -5.50 -11.17
C GLY A 182 -12.96 -5.15 -9.89
N GLY A 183 -11.69 -4.75 -10.02
CA GLY A 183 -10.82 -4.53 -8.86
C GLY A 183 -10.42 -5.86 -8.20
N GLU A 184 -10.33 -6.94 -8.98
CA GLU A 184 -9.76 -8.22 -8.54
C GLU A 184 -8.28 -8.03 -8.28
N THR A 185 -7.82 -8.42 -7.13
CA THR A 185 -6.40 -8.48 -6.76
C THR A 185 -5.82 -9.82 -7.20
N ARG A 186 -4.62 -9.78 -7.74
CA ARG A 186 -3.83 -10.95 -8.12
C ARG A 186 -2.46 -10.85 -7.48
N VAL A 187 -2.01 -11.92 -6.85
CA VAL A 187 -0.70 -12.03 -6.23
C VAL A 187 -0.02 -13.26 -6.79
N PHE A 188 1.20 -13.09 -7.29
CA PHE A 188 1.99 -14.15 -7.92
C PHE A 188 3.30 -14.33 -7.15
N ASP A 189 3.73 -15.55 -6.98
CA ASP A 189 5.06 -15.87 -6.45
C ASP A 189 6.12 -15.52 -7.51
N VAL A 190 7.23 -14.88 -7.09
CA VAL A 190 8.31 -14.47 -8.02
C VAL A 190 9.03 -15.68 -8.62
N ASP A 191 9.19 -16.74 -7.86
CA ASP A 191 10.04 -17.90 -8.20
C ASP A 191 9.24 -19.09 -8.73
N SER A 192 7.91 -18.99 -8.83
CA SER A 192 7.08 -20.10 -9.28
C SER A 192 5.81 -19.63 -10.03
N PRO A 193 5.16 -20.50 -10.81
CA PRO A 193 3.91 -20.16 -11.51
C PRO A 193 2.68 -20.09 -10.58
N ARG A 194 2.88 -20.15 -9.26
CA ARG A 194 1.77 -20.09 -8.31
C ARG A 194 1.26 -18.67 -8.18
N GLY A 195 -0.04 -18.53 -8.10
CA GLY A 195 -0.69 -17.25 -7.88
C GLY A 195 -2.07 -17.44 -7.27
N GLN A 196 -2.56 -16.41 -6.65
CA GLN A 196 -3.92 -16.34 -6.13
C GLN A 196 -4.62 -15.08 -6.66
N ARG A 197 -5.93 -15.19 -6.82
CA ARG A 197 -6.78 -14.06 -7.19
C ARG A 197 -7.99 -14.01 -6.28
N PHE A 198 -8.36 -12.81 -5.88
CA PHE A 198 -9.48 -12.54 -4.97
C PHE A 198 -9.90 -11.07 -5.07
N THR A 199 -11.01 -10.73 -4.46
CA THR A 199 -11.46 -9.32 -4.38
C THR A 199 -11.57 -8.91 -2.93
N LEU A 200 -10.82 -7.89 -2.53
CA LEU A 200 -11.07 -7.21 -1.26
C LEU A 200 -12.40 -6.47 -1.38
N SER A 201 -13.31 -6.72 -0.45
CA SER A 201 -14.66 -6.13 -0.42
C SER A 201 -15.04 -5.53 0.92
N GLU A 202 -14.42 -5.98 2.00
CA GLU A 202 -14.65 -5.46 3.34
C GLU A 202 -13.78 -4.21 3.57
N PRO A 203 -14.36 -3.04 3.94
CA PRO A 203 -13.58 -1.88 4.35
C PRO A 203 -12.56 -2.23 5.44
N TRP A 204 -11.37 -1.65 5.34
CA TRP A 204 -10.22 -1.88 6.23
C TRP A 204 -9.66 -3.31 6.24
N SER A 205 -10.10 -4.19 5.33
CA SER A 205 -9.36 -5.42 5.05
C SER A 205 -8.00 -5.08 4.45
N LEU A 206 -7.00 -5.93 4.72
CA LEU A 206 -5.61 -5.72 4.35
C LEU A 206 -5.07 -6.86 3.51
N LEU A 207 -4.36 -6.53 2.44
CA LEU A 207 -3.36 -7.40 1.83
C LEU A 207 -1.97 -6.89 2.25
N LEU A 208 -1.23 -7.72 2.98
CA LEU A 208 0.16 -7.46 3.38
C LEU A 208 1.10 -8.39 2.61
N MET A 209 2.15 -7.82 2.00
CA MET A 209 3.05 -8.54 1.09
C MET A 209 4.52 -8.28 1.43
N ASP A 210 5.33 -9.32 1.35
CA ASP A 210 6.78 -9.23 1.17
C ASP A 210 7.05 -8.97 -0.32
N ASP A 211 7.33 -7.71 -0.66
CA ASP A 211 7.53 -7.26 -2.05
C ASP A 211 8.74 -7.90 -2.72
N THR A 212 9.63 -8.49 -1.94
CA THR A 212 10.78 -9.21 -2.50
C THR A 212 10.39 -10.59 -3.05
N ARG A 213 9.25 -11.15 -2.63
CA ARG A 213 8.81 -12.52 -2.92
C ARG A 213 7.57 -12.61 -3.79
N VAL A 214 6.81 -11.54 -3.93
CA VAL A 214 5.58 -11.56 -4.72
C VAL A 214 5.51 -10.42 -5.74
N ILE A 215 4.77 -10.67 -6.82
CA ILE A 215 4.34 -9.67 -7.80
C ILE A 215 2.84 -9.51 -7.60
N HIS A 216 2.34 -8.28 -7.69
CA HIS A 216 0.92 -8.04 -7.50
C HIS A 216 0.33 -7.08 -8.54
N GLU A 217 -0.98 -7.21 -8.73
CA GLU A 217 -1.78 -6.27 -9.53
C GLU A 217 -3.21 -6.20 -9.00
N THR A 218 -3.90 -5.13 -9.38
CA THR A 218 -5.36 -5.01 -9.23
C THR A 218 -5.97 -4.70 -10.59
N THR A 219 -6.90 -5.55 -11.04
CA THR A 219 -7.56 -5.39 -12.34
C THR A 219 -8.35 -4.08 -12.43
N PRO A 220 -8.57 -3.55 -13.63
CA PRO A 220 -9.38 -2.35 -13.81
C PRO A 220 -10.76 -2.46 -13.17
N ILE A 221 -11.27 -1.32 -12.73
CA ILE A 221 -12.64 -1.15 -12.26
C ILE A 221 -13.50 -0.53 -13.36
N GLN A 222 -14.75 -0.94 -13.43
CA GLN A 222 -15.76 -0.41 -14.35
C GLN A 222 -16.98 0.02 -13.56
N PRO A 223 -17.71 1.06 -14.02
CA PRO A 223 -18.91 1.51 -13.32
C PRO A 223 -20.03 0.48 -13.46
N GLU A 224 -20.73 0.22 -12.37
CA GLU A 224 -22.06 -0.37 -12.32
C GLU A 224 -23.14 0.72 -12.20
N GLN A 225 -22.73 1.86 -11.67
CA GLN A 225 -23.53 3.08 -11.60
C GLN A 225 -22.63 4.31 -11.75
N ALA A 226 -23.21 5.46 -12.03
CA ALA A 226 -22.47 6.71 -12.14
C ALA A 226 -21.74 7.03 -10.82
N GLY A 227 -20.51 7.55 -10.93
CA GLY A 227 -19.70 7.94 -9.76
C GLY A 227 -19.11 6.76 -9.02
N GLY A 228 -18.88 5.62 -9.66
CA GLY A 228 -18.24 4.45 -9.05
C GLY A 228 -16.77 4.72 -8.66
N TRP A 229 -16.33 4.20 -7.51
CA TRP A 229 -14.96 4.42 -7.00
C TRP A 229 -14.46 3.26 -6.12
N ARG A 230 -13.14 3.24 -5.95
CA ARG A 230 -12.41 2.38 -5.02
C ARG A 230 -11.35 3.19 -4.29
N ASP A 231 -11.40 3.18 -2.97
CA ASP A 231 -10.48 3.87 -2.08
C ASP A 231 -9.53 2.88 -1.42
N THR A 232 -8.25 3.23 -1.38
CA THR A 232 -7.22 2.43 -0.71
C THR A 232 -6.24 3.30 0.02
N LEU A 233 -5.68 2.73 1.11
CA LEU A 233 -4.46 3.20 1.74
C LEU A 233 -3.36 2.20 1.39
N VAL A 234 -2.34 2.66 0.70
CA VAL A 234 -1.15 1.86 0.39
C VAL A 234 0.00 2.36 1.24
N ILE A 235 0.61 1.47 2.00
CA ILE A 235 1.77 1.79 2.84
C ILE A 235 2.92 0.87 2.42
N THR A 236 4.06 1.48 2.10
CA THR A 236 5.29 0.75 1.78
C THR A 236 6.32 0.95 2.89
N LEU A 237 7.07 -0.10 3.22
CA LEU A 237 8.15 -0.04 4.19
C LEU A 237 9.45 -0.52 3.53
N ARG A 238 10.52 0.26 3.68
CA ARG A 238 11.83 -0.04 3.13
C ARG A 238 12.91 0.11 4.20
N SER A 239 13.89 -0.79 4.18
CA SER A 239 15.12 -0.68 4.98
C SER A 239 16.16 0.20 4.27
N GLY A 240 17.03 0.85 5.03
CA GLY A 240 18.24 1.50 4.52
C GLY A 240 18.05 2.82 3.77
N GLY A 241 16.88 3.48 3.88
CA GLY A 241 16.58 4.78 3.26
C GLY A 241 15.40 4.74 2.29
N PHE A 242 14.94 5.89 1.81
CA PHE A 242 13.94 5.98 0.73
C PHE A 242 14.57 5.63 -0.63
N LEU A 243 13.73 5.32 -1.62
CA LEU A 243 14.22 4.89 -2.95
C LEU A 243 15.03 5.95 -3.69
N ASP A 244 14.81 7.22 -3.43
CA ASP A 244 15.53 8.35 -4.03
C ASP A 244 16.69 8.87 -3.16
N ASP A 245 16.91 8.30 -1.98
CA ASP A 245 18.06 8.65 -1.17
C ASP A 245 19.35 8.16 -1.84
N PRO A 246 20.44 8.96 -1.81
CA PRO A 246 21.72 8.52 -2.34
C PRO A 246 22.17 7.25 -1.61
N VAL A 247 22.54 6.22 -2.37
CA VAL A 247 23.06 4.97 -1.80
C VAL A 247 24.33 5.32 -1.03
N VAL A 248 24.26 5.32 0.30
CA VAL A 248 25.43 5.44 1.17
C VAL A 248 26.22 4.14 0.98
N LYS A 249 27.25 4.16 0.11
CA LYS A 249 28.20 3.07 0.04
C LYS A 249 28.85 2.94 1.41
N PRO A 250 28.87 1.73 2.02
CA PRO A 250 29.62 1.54 3.24
C PRO A 250 31.05 2.02 3.02
N SER A 251 31.52 2.97 3.82
CA SER A 251 32.90 3.40 3.80
C SER A 251 33.75 2.21 4.26
N PHE A 252 34.37 1.53 3.32
CA PHE A 252 35.47 0.63 3.64
C PHE A 252 36.55 1.51 4.27
N ARG A 253 36.75 1.37 5.59
CA ARG A 253 37.99 1.83 6.20
C ARG A 253 39.08 0.97 5.61
N GLU A 254 39.89 1.54 4.69
CA GLU A 254 41.18 0.98 4.39
C GLU A 254 41.97 0.91 5.70
N SER A 255 42.15 -0.28 6.21
CA SER A 255 43.12 -0.52 7.27
C SER A 255 44.51 -0.32 6.65
N GLU A 256 45.11 0.83 6.88
CA GLU A 256 46.53 1.05 6.66
C GLU A 256 47.30 -0.08 7.36
N ARG A 257 48.09 -0.80 6.58
CA ARG A 257 49.21 -1.64 7.04
C ARG A 257 50.52 -0.90 6.78
#